data_b9b022f0dbf28f7336883d5fe4d22d1a
#
_entry.id   b9b022f0dbf28f7336883d5fe4d22d1a
#
_cell.length_a   1.000
_cell.length_b   1.000
_cell.length_c   1.000
_cell.angle_alpha   90.00
_cell.angle_beta   90.00
_cell.angle_gamma   90.00
#
_symmetry.space_group_name_H-M   'P 1'
#
loop_
_entity.id
_entity.type
_entity.pdbx_description
1 polymer ?
#
loop_
_entity_poly.entity_id
_entity_poly.type
_entity_poly.pdbx_seq_one_letter_code
_entity_poly.pdbx_strand_id
1 'polypeptide(L)'
;MNIAYRFRIYPTEEQKILLGKTFGCCRFLYNQMLNDKIQEYKKTKKMLKNTPAMYKKAYPFLKEVDSLALANVQLHLEKAYKNFFRDPKVGFPRFKSKHHSKNSYTTNVVNGNILVEDNRIRLPKLKWISMKKHREPAENCRLKSVTVSMEPSGKYFASLLYEGYSCENQAADKDYSNAKILGIDYAMQGMAVFSEEIEMEEAGFFRKNEKRLAREQRKLSRCVKGSRNYVRQKKKVARCHEKIRSQRRDYLHKLSRRITDQYDIVAVEDIDMKAMSQCLHFGKSIQDNGYGMFRNMLDYKLAWKGKELVKVDRFFPSSKKCSKCGKIKKELKLSERVYRCSCGNEMDRDRNAAINIREEARRMLAS
;
A
#
# COMPACT_ATOMS: atom_id res chain seq x y z
N MET A 1 -15.33 8.94 -6.66
CA MET A 1 -14.05 8.41 -6.12
C MET A 1 -13.62 7.19 -6.93
N ASN A 2 -12.31 6.82 -6.92
CA ASN A 2 -11.83 5.61 -7.60
C ASN A 2 -11.59 4.49 -6.58
N ILE A 3 -12.01 3.26 -6.92
CA ILE A 3 -11.80 2.07 -6.09
C ILE A 3 -11.12 0.96 -6.91
N ALA A 4 -10.21 0.21 -6.29
CA ALA A 4 -9.50 -0.88 -6.95
C ALA A 4 -9.73 -2.21 -6.24
N TYR A 5 -10.16 -3.22 -6.99
CA TYR A 5 -10.28 -4.60 -6.50
C TYR A 5 -9.22 -5.48 -7.13
N ARG A 6 -8.57 -6.30 -6.32
CA ARG A 6 -7.50 -7.19 -6.75
C ARG A 6 -7.96 -8.64 -6.67
N PHE A 7 -8.02 -9.30 -7.83
CA PHE A 7 -8.44 -10.69 -7.98
C PHE A 7 -7.29 -11.59 -8.39
N ARG A 8 -7.32 -12.83 -7.95
CA ARG A 8 -6.43 -13.88 -8.41
C ARG A 8 -6.85 -14.31 -9.81
N ILE A 9 -5.90 -14.40 -10.75
CA ILE A 9 -6.14 -14.95 -12.09
C ILE A 9 -5.29 -16.21 -12.33
N TYR A 10 -5.77 -17.09 -13.20
CA TYR A 10 -5.20 -18.40 -13.49
C TYR A 10 -4.92 -18.54 -14.99
N PRO A 11 -3.85 -17.91 -15.51
CA PRO A 11 -3.50 -17.98 -16.93
C PRO A 11 -3.00 -19.39 -17.31
N THR A 12 -3.31 -19.85 -18.53
CA THR A 12 -2.73 -21.04 -19.16
C THR A 12 -1.23 -20.86 -19.41
N GLU A 13 -0.52 -21.89 -19.82
CA GLU A 13 0.91 -21.79 -20.12
C GLU A 13 1.19 -20.81 -21.28
N GLU A 14 0.37 -20.87 -22.33
CA GLU A 14 0.47 -19.91 -23.47
C GLU A 14 0.24 -18.47 -23.01
N GLN A 15 -0.77 -18.25 -22.18
CA GLN A 15 -1.05 -16.92 -21.61
C GLN A 15 0.09 -16.45 -20.68
N LYS A 16 0.73 -17.35 -19.93
CA LYS A 16 1.91 -17.01 -19.12
C LYS A 16 3.09 -16.56 -19.97
N ILE A 17 3.31 -17.23 -21.12
CA ILE A 17 4.34 -16.82 -22.08
C ILE A 17 4.06 -15.40 -22.59
N LEU A 18 2.82 -15.14 -23.03
CA LEU A 18 2.43 -13.83 -23.56
C LEU A 18 2.47 -12.74 -22.47
N LEU A 19 2.06 -13.05 -21.23
CA LEU A 19 2.22 -12.17 -20.07
C LEU A 19 3.70 -11.85 -19.81
N GLY A 20 4.57 -12.85 -19.89
CA GLY A 20 6.02 -12.68 -19.77
C GLY A 20 6.59 -11.74 -20.83
N LYS A 21 6.19 -11.92 -22.11
CA LYS A 21 6.50 -11.02 -23.23
C LYS A 21 6.01 -9.60 -22.94
N THR A 22 4.76 -9.44 -22.50
CA THR A 22 4.16 -8.13 -22.20
C THR A 22 4.93 -7.40 -21.09
N PHE A 23 5.28 -8.07 -20.00
CA PHE A 23 6.13 -7.47 -18.95
C PHE A 23 7.51 -7.08 -19.48
N GLY A 24 8.09 -7.90 -20.35
CA GLY A 24 9.36 -7.64 -21.00
C GLY A 24 9.31 -6.41 -21.90
N CYS A 25 8.34 -6.35 -22.81
CA CYS A 25 8.12 -5.23 -23.74
C CYS A 25 7.86 -3.90 -23.00
N CYS A 26 7.02 -3.91 -21.97
CA CYS A 26 6.76 -2.71 -21.16
C CYS A 26 8.02 -2.21 -20.45
N ARG A 27 8.85 -3.11 -19.93
CA ARG A 27 10.12 -2.74 -19.28
C ARG A 27 11.14 -2.23 -20.29
N PHE A 28 11.29 -2.90 -21.42
CA PHE A 28 12.16 -2.51 -22.51
C PHE A 28 11.80 -1.12 -23.00
N LEU A 29 10.54 -0.91 -23.37
CA LEU A 29 10.05 0.37 -23.88
C LEU A 29 10.25 1.51 -22.88
N TYR A 30 9.97 1.27 -21.58
CA TYR A 30 10.21 2.26 -20.53
C TYR A 30 11.68 2.68 -20.49
N ASN A 31 12.60 1.71 -20.55
CA ASN A 31 14.04 1.98 -20.51
C ASN A 31 14.52 2.70 -21.76
N GLN A 32 14.04 2.30 -22.93
CA GLN A 32 14.40 2.95 -24.21
C GLN A 32 13.91 4.40 -24.24
N MET A 33 12.64 4.63 -23.88
CA MET A 33 12.07 5.99 -23.82
C MET A 33 12.82 6.87 -22.80
N LEU A 34 13.18 6.33 -21.65
CA LEU A 34 13.95 7.05 -20.63
C LEU A 34 15.36 7.38 -21.13
N ASN A 35 16.05 6.41 -21.74
CA ASN A 35 17.37 6.61 -22.32
C ASN A 35 17.36 7.73 -23.38
N ASP A 36 16.44 7.67 -24.31
CA ASP A 36 16.37 8.63 -25.42
C ASP A 36 16.05 10.05 -24.90
N LYS A 37 15.18 10.18 -23.88
CA LYS A 37 14.95 11.47 -23.20
C LYS A 37 16.23 12.01 -22.55
N ILE A 38 17.02 11.15 -21.91
CA ILE A 38 18.30 11.53 -21.29
C ILE A 38 19.31 11.98 -22.33
N GLN A 39 19.46 11.21 -23.41
CA GLN A 39 20.42 11.52 -24.48
C GLN A 39 20.05 12.82 -25.22
N GLU A 40 18.77 13.00 -25.54
CA GLU A 40 18.28 14.22 -26.19
C GLU A 40 18.50 15.45 -25.32
N TYR A 41 18.17 15.35 -24.03
CA TYR A 41 18.37 16.44 -23.10
C TYR A 41 19.85 16.83 -22.93
N LYS A 42 20.75 15.85 -22.96
CA LYS A 42 22.21 16.13 -22.93
C LYS A 42 22.65 16.93 -24.15
N LYS A 43 22.09 16.65 -25.33
CA LYS A 43 22.45 17.31 -26.60
C LYS A 43 21.79 18.68 -26.74
N THR A 44 20.49 18.75 -26.54
CA THR A 44 19.66 19.92 -26.94
C THR A 44 19.15 20.74 -25.76
N LYS A 45 19.29 20.24 -24.52
CA LYS A 45 18.69 20.78 -23.30
C LYS A 45 17.14 20.85 -23.36
N LYS A 46 16.54 20.17 -24.36
CA LYS A 46 15.08 20.08 -24.54
C LYS A 46 14.56 18.69 -24.19
N MET A 47 13.34 18.64 -23.67
CA MET A 47 12.69 17.38 -23.29
C MET A 47 12.10 16.70 -24.54
N LEU A 48 12.57 15.50 -24.87
CA LEU A 48 12.06 14.71 -25.99
C LEU A 48 10.61 14.28 -25.75
N LYS A 49 9.73 14.54 -26.71
CA LYS A 49 8.33 14.05 -26.74
C LYS A 49 8.29 12.76 -27.57
N ASN A 50 8.67 11.63 -26.97
CA ASN A 50 8.62 10.33 -27.62
C ASN A 50 7.34 9.56 -27.26
N THR A 51 6.84 8.77 -28.21
CA THR A 51 5.63 7.94 -28.06
C THR A 51 5.95 6.47 -28.35
N PRO A 52 5.18 5.52 -27.79
CA PRO A 52 5.37 4.08 -28.06
C PRO A 52 5.32 3.72 -29.55
N ALA A 53 4.55 4.47 -30.36
CA ALA A 53 4.41 4.22 -31.79
C ALA A 53 5.74 4.35 -32.54
N MET A 54 6.58 5.31 -32.15
CA MET A 54 7.89 5.56 -32.76
C MET A 54 8.82 4.34 -32.66
N TYR A 55 8.69 3.55 -31.60
CA TYR A 55 9.54 2.38 -31.33
C TYR A 55 9.06 1.11 -32.04
N LYS A 56 7.78 1.02 -32.44
CA LYS A 56 7.23 -0.18 -33.09
C LYS A 56 7.82 -0.48 -34.47
N LYS A 57 8.35 0.55 -35.15
CA LYS A 57 9.01 0.38 -36.45
C LYS A 57 10.40 -0.24 -36.27
N ALA A 58 11.18 0.28 -35.33
CA ALA A 58 12.50 -0.22 -35.01
C ALA A 58 12.49 -1.55 -34.25
N TYR A 59 11.43 -1.82 -33.45
CA TYR A 59 11.30 -2.99 -32.60
C TYR A 59 9.99 -3.73 -32.86
N PRO A 60 9.89 -4.55 -33.94
CA PRO A 60 8.65 -5.22 -34.37
C PRO A 60 7.98 -6.09 -33.31
N PHE A 61 8.74 -6.70 -32.40
CA PHE A 61 8.23 -7.53 -31.30
C PHE A 61 7.28 -6.76 -30.36
N LEU A 62 7.32 -5.42 -30.34
CA LEU A 62 6.36 -4.60 -29.57
C LEU A 62 4.94 -4.68 -30.12
N LYS A 63 4.74 -5.16 -31.37
CA LYS A 63 3.41 -5.37 -31.97
C LYS A 63 2.73 -6.64 -31.46
N GLU A 64 3.47 -7.58 -30.88
CA GLU A 64 2.93 -8.83 -30.32
C GLU A 64 2.08 -8.61 -29.07
N VAL A 65 2.31 -7.52 -28.36
CA VAL A 65 1.66 -7.22 -27.08
C VAL A 65 0.59 -6.13 -27.20
N ASP A 66 -0.19 -5.94 -26.13
CA ASP A 66 -1.24 -4.94 -26.07
C ASP A 66 -0.69 -3.51 -26.22
N SER A 67 -1.22 -2.78 -27.22
CA SER A 67 -0.82 -1.40 -27.51
C SER A 67 -1.16 -0.42 -26.39
N LEU A 68 -2.27 -0.64 -25.67
CA LEU A 68 -2.65 0.19 -24.52
C LEU A 68 -1.73 -0.05 -23.33
N ALA A 69 -1.21 -1.27 -23.18
CA ALA A 69 -0.17 -1.54 -22.18
C ALA A 69 1.10 -0.74 -22.46
N LEU A 70 1.49 -0.62 -23.73
CA LEU A 70 2.63 0.21 -24.15
C LEU A 70 2.34 1.72 -23.98
N ALA A 71 1.13 2.19 -24.26
CA ALA A 71 0.72 3.58 -24.03
C ALA A 71 0.81 3.95 -22.53
N ASN A 72 0.41 3.04 -21.65
CA ASN A 72 0.56 3.25 -20.21
C ASN A 72 2.02 3.33 -19.75
N VAL A 73 2.97 2.76 -20.49
CA VAL A 73 4.41 2.91 -20.18
C VAL A 73 4.82 4.38 -20.31
N GLN A 74 4.37 5.06 -21.37
CA GLN A 74 4.60 6.50 -21.55
C GLN A 74 4.01 7.30 -20.40
N LEU A 75 2.73 7.07 -20.06
CA LEU A 75 2.06 7.77 -18.94
C LEU A 75 2.79 7.56 -17.61
N HIS A 76 3.30 6.36 -17.36
CA HIS A 76 4.07 6.06 -16.15
C HIS A 76 5.42 6.80 -16.13
N LEU A 77 6.10 6.91 -17.27
CA LEU A 77 7.35 7.64 -17.36
C LEU A 77 7.12 9.16 -17.19
N GLU A 78 6.10 9.70 -17.83
CA GLU A 78 5.71 11.11 -17.67
C GLU A 78 5.32 11.44 -16.23
N LYS A 79 4.55 10.55 -15.56
CA LYS A 79 4.24 10.69 -14.15
C LYS A 79 5.48 10.67 -13.27
N ALA A 80 6.48 9.83 -13.59
CA ALA A 80 7.73 9.78 -12.86
C ALA A 80 8.51 11.08 -12.96
N TYR A 81 8.58 11.69 -14.15
CA TYR A 81 9.17 13.01 -14.35
C TYR A 81 8.39 14.11 -13.61
N LYS A 82 7.05 14.13 -13.73
CA LYS A 82 6.22 15.10 -12.99
C LYS A 82 6.46 15.03 -11.47
N ASN A 83 6.56 13.82 -10.93
CA ASN A 83 6.85 13.65 -9.50
C ASN A 83 8.25 14.16 -9.13
N PHE A 84 9.27 13.90 -9.96
CA PHE A 84 10.63 14.40 -9.74
C PHE A 84 10.69 15.91 -9.76
N PHE A 85 10.05 16.58 -10.74
CA PHE A 85 10.02 18.03 -10.81
C PHE A 85 9.20 18.69 -9.70
N ARG A 86 8.16 18.02 -9.19
CA ARG A 86 7.35 18.50 -8.06
C ARG A 86 8.10 18.40 -6.73
N ASP A 87 8.81 17.30 -6.50
CA ASP A 87 9.55 17.02 -5.27
C ASP A 87 10.86 16.30 -5.59
N PRO A 88 12.02 17.02 -5.56
CA PRO A 88 13.33 16.42 -5.83
C PRO A 88 13.71 15.26 -4.92
N LYS A 89 13.11 15.16 -3.71
CA LYS A 89 13.34 14.04 -2.77
C LYS A 89 12.86 12.70 -3.34
N VAL A 90 11.94 12.71 -4.31
CA VAL A 90 11.47 11.50 -5.01
C VAL A 90 12.59 10.87 -5.85
N GLY A 91 13.56 11.68 -6.29
CA GLY A 91 14.68 11.26 -7.12
C GLY A 91 14.33 11.10 -8.61
N PHE A 92 15.36 11.11 -9.44
CA PHE A 92 15.24 10.99 -10.90
C PHE A 92 14.69 9.62 -11.32
N PRO A 93 13.90 9.52 -12.43
CA PRO A 93 13.40 8.25 -12.94
C PRO A 93 14.53 7.25 -13.20
N ARG A 94 14.38 6.01 -12.69
CA ARG A 94 15.41 4.96 -12.78
C ARG A 94 15.06 3.92 -13.84
N PHE A 95 16.10 3.35 -14.48
CA PHE A 95 15.94 2.20 -15.36
C PHE A 95 15.36 1.00 -14.62
N LYS A 96 14.45 0.28 -15.29
CA LYS A 96 13.81 -0.92 -14.74
C LYS A 96 14.62 -2.17 -15.06
N SER A 97 14.92 -3.01 -14.07
CA SER A 97 15.59 -4.30 -14.27
C SER A 97 14.63 -5.49 -14.13
N LYS A 98 14.94 -6.61 -14.76
CA LYS A 98 14.16 -7.86 -14.64
C LYS A 98 14.10 -8.38 -13.20
N HIS A 99 15.16 -8.13 -12.42
CA HIS A 99 15.31 -8.70 -11.09
C HIS A 99 14.72 -7.84 -9.96
N HIS A 100 14.72 -6.52 -10.14
CA HIS A 100 14.29 -5.58 -9.08
C HIS A 100 12.96 -4.89 -9.37
N SER A 101 12.47 -4.92 -10.61
CA SER A 101 11.20 -4.31 -10.97
C SER A 101 10.04 -5.31 -10.85
N LYS A 102 8.87 -4.82 -10.45
CA LYS A 102 7.64 -5.63 -10.49
C LYS A 102 7.32 -6.04 -11.92
N ASN A 103 6.96 -7.30 -12.12
CA ASN A 103 6.37 -7.78 -13.36
C ASN A 103 4.90 -7.37 -13.37
N SER A 104 4.60 -6.23 -13.97
CA SER A 104 3.23 -5.71 -14.10
C SER A 104 3.10 -4.81 -15.30
N TYR A 105 1.89 -4.74 -15.87
CA TYR A 105 1.49 -3.76 -16.86
C TYR A 105 0.05 -3.32 -16.58
N THR A 106 -0.32 -2.14 -17.06
CA THR A 106 -1.68 -1.61 -16.98
C THR A 106 -2.22 -1.44 -18.37
N THR A 107 -3.49 -1.79 -18.58
CA THR A 107 -4.23 -1.57 -19.81
C THR A 107 -5.55 -0.87 -19.50
N ASN A 108 -5.95 0.07 -20.34
CA ASN A 108 -7.17 0.86 -20.15
C ASN A 108 -8.35 0.21 -20.88
N VAL A 109 -9.55 0.47 -20.38
CA VAL A 109 -10.79 0.09 -21.06
C VAL A 109 -11.06 1.10 -22.16
N VAL A 110 -11.12 0.62 -23.39
CA VAL A 110 -11.45 1.39 -24.59
C VAL A 110 -12.32 0.51 -25.51
N ASN A 111 -13.49 0.99 -25.88
CA ASN A 111 -14.38 0.31 -26.83
C ASN A 111 -14.65 -1.19 -26.50
N GLY A 112 -14.87 -1.51 -25.23
CA GLY A 112 -15.20 -2.87 -24.80
C GLY A 112 -14.07 -3.91 -24.96
N ASN A 113 -12.82 -3.48 -25.06
CA ASN A 113 -11.65 -4.36 -25.20
C ASN A 113 -11.39 -5.25 -23.98
N ILE A 114 -11.94 -4.88 -22.80
CA ILE A 114 -11.85 -5.62 -21.55
C ILE A 114 -13.27 -5.96 -21.09
N LEU A 115 -13.53 -7.22 -20.81
CA LEU A 115 -14.81 -7.69 -20.26
C LEU A 115 -14.55 -8.48 -18.98
N VAL A 116 -15.46 -8.36 -18.04
CA VAL A 116 -15.45 -9.12 -16.77
C VAL A 116 -16.79 -9.82 -16.66
N GLU A 117 -16.79 -11.14 -16.72
CA GLU A 117 -17.97 -11.99 -16.60
C GLU A 117 -17.70 -13.03 -15.52
N ASP A 118 -18.60 -13.18 -14.57
CA ASP A 118 -18.53 -14.17 -13.49
C ASP A 118 -17.10 -14.32 -12.92
N ASN A 119 -16.50 -15.49 -13.16
CA ASN A 119 -15.16 -15.85 -12.71
C ASN A 119 -14.11 -15.82 -13.82
N ARG A 120 -14.28 -14.97 -14.82
CA ARG A 120 -13.31 -14.80 -15.92
C ARG A 120 -13.18 -13.34 -16.35
N ILE A 121 -12.02 -13.01 -16.89
CA ILE A 121 -11.71 -11.70 -17.45
C ILE A 121 -11.16 -11.86 -18.86
N ARG A 122 -11.68 -11.07 -19.81
CA ARG A 122 -11.12 -10.95 -21.16
C ARG A 122 -10.17 -9.77 -21.20
N LEU A 123 -8.94 -10.01 -21.64
CA LEU A 123 -7.91 -8.99 -21.80
C LEU A 123 -7.40 -8.96 -23.23
N PRO A 124 -6.97 -7.79 -23.75
CA PRO A 124 -6.40 -7.66 -25.09
C PRO A 124 -5.25 -8.67 -25.30
N LYS A 125 -5.22 -9.33 -26.45
CA LYS A 125 -4.26 -10.37 -26.85
C LYS A 125 -4.31 -11.66 -26.01
N LEU A 126 -4.74 -11.62 -24.75
CA LEU A 126 -4.76 -12.76 -23.81
C LEU A 126 -6.06 -13.55 -23.85
N LYS A 127 -7.13 -13.02 -24.48
CA LYS A 127 -8.46 -13.63 -24.48
C LYS A 127 -9.01 -13.81 -23.06
N TRP A 128 -9.81 -14.85 -22.83
CA TRP A 128 -10.41 -15.14 -21.54
C TRP A 128 -9.41 -15.82 -20.58
N ILE A 129 -9.33 -15.29 -19.36
CA ILE A 129 -8.53 -15.86 -18.28
C ILE A 129 -9.45 -16.13 -17.10
N SER A 130 -9.35 -17.32 -16.51
CA SER A 130 -10.06 -17.66 -15.28
C SER A 130 -9.62 -16.78 -14.12
N MET A 131 -10.58 -16.28 -13.32
CA MET A 131 -10.37 -15.35 -12.22
C MET A 131 -11.21 -15.77 -11.02
N LYS A 132 -10.68 -15.63 -9.81
CA LYS A 132 -11.48 -15.81 -8.60
C LYS A 132 -12.04 -14.45 -8.16
N LYS A 133 -13.27 -14.17 -8.61
CA LYS A 133 -14.02 -12.97 -8.22
C LYS A 133 -14.68 -13.22 -6.86
N HIS A 134 -14.45 -12.35 -5.91
CA HIS A 134 -14.96 -12.46 -4.54
C HIS A 134 -15.66 -11.16 -4.08
N ARG A 135 -15.80 -10.19 -4.96
CA ARG A 135 -16.49 -8.91 -4.73
C ARG A 135 -17.07 -8.42 -6.04
N GLU A 136 -18.24 -7.79 -5.94
CA GLU A 136 -18.82 -7.00 -7.01
C GLU A 136 -18.50 -5.51 -6.80
N PRO A 137 -18.28 -4.74 -7.89
CA PRO A 137 -18.29 -3.29 -7.80
C PRO A 137 -19.70 -2.80 -7.45
N ALA A 138 -19.81 -1.60 -6.88
CA ALA A 138 -21.11 -0.95 -6.73
C ALA A 138 -21.73 -0.69 -8.12
N GLU A 139 -23.06 -0.69 -8.22
CA GLU A 139 -23.81 -0.66 -9.49
C GLU A 139 -23.42 0.50 -10.41
N ASN A 140 -23.09 1.66 -9.86
CA ASN A 140 -22.73 2.86 -10.63
C ASN A 140 -21.24 2.96 -10.95
N CYS A 141 -20.44 1.90 -10.72
CA CYS A 141 -19.01 1.93 -10.96
C CYS A 141 -18.65 1.48 -12.36
N ARG A 142 -17.87 2.29 -13.08
CA ARG A 142 -17.34 1.98 -14.40
C ARG A 142 -15.90 1.48 -14.32
N LEU A 143 -15.61 0.35 -14.99
CA LEU A 143 -14.24 -0.15 -15.11
C LEU A 143 -13.41 0.80 -15.99
N LYS A 144 -12.30 1.31 -15.43
CA LYS A 144 -11.40 2.27 -16.10
C LYS A 144 -10.15 1.61 -16.67
N SER A 145 -9.52 0.77 -15.88
CA SER A 145 -8.29 0.09 -16.26
C SER A 145 -8.06 -1.20 -15.48
N VAL A 146 -7.21 -2.06 -16.02
CA VAL A 146 -6.79 -3.30 -15.37
C VAL A 146 -5.26 -3.34 -15.30
N THR A 147 -4.73 -3.58 -14.10
CA THR A 147 -3.31 -3.83 -13.89
C THR A 147 -3.09 -5.31 -13.63
N VAL A 148 -2.42 -5.98 -14.57
CA VAL A 148 -2.00 -7.38 -14.41
C VAL A 148 -0.62 -7.43 -13.79
N SER A 149 -0.45 -8.30 -12.79
CA SER A 149 0.83 -8.45 -12.08
C SER A 149 1.15 -9.90 -11.77
N MET A 150 2.45 -10.23 -11.76
CA MET A 150 2.97 -11.50 -11.31
C MET A 150 3.78 -11.29 -10.03
N GLU A 151 3.43 -12.04 -8.98
CA GLU A 151 4.19 -12.05 -7.73
C GLU A 151 5.41 -12.97 -7.82
N PRO A 152 6.45 -12.76 -6.99
CA PRO A 152 7.62 -13.64 -6.94
C PRO A 152 7.29 -15.12 -6.62
N SER A 153 6.15 -15.39 -6.01
CA SER A 153 5.63 -16.75 -5.78
C SER A 153 5.17 -17.46 -7.05
N GLY A 154 5.08 -16.74 -8.19
CA GLY A 154 4.55 -17.21 -9.47
C GLY A 154 3.04 -17.08 -9.60
N LYS A 155 2.37 -16.41 -8.67
CA LYS A 155 0.93 -16.14 -8.74
C LYS A 155 0.65 -14.89 -9.55
N TYR A 156 -0.46 -14.92 -10.32
CA TYR A 156 -0.92 -13.80 -11.13
C TYR A 156 -2.15 -13.16 -10.53
N PHE A 157 -2.26 -11.85 -10.67
CA PHE A 157 -3.37 -11.04 -10.17
C PHE A 157 -3.77 -9.98 -11.19
N ALA A 158 -5.06 -9.71 -11.27
CA ALA A 158 -5.63 -8.56 -11.96
C ALA A 158 -6.18 -7.59 -10.91
N SER A 159 -5.73 -6.34 -10.97
CA SER A 159 -6.29 -5.24 -10.17
C SER A 159 -7.15 -4.39 -11.09
N LEU A 160 -8.45 -4.42 -10.85
CA LEU A 160 -9.47 -3.72 -11.62
C LEU A 160 -9.74 -2.36 -10.95
N LEU A 161 -9.48 -1.28 -11.67
CA LEU A 161 -9.74 0.08 -11.20
C LEU A 161 -11.10 0.52 -11.72
N TYR A 162 -12.01 0.84 -10.80
CA TYR A 162 -13.33 1.40 -11.08
C TYR A 162 -13.37 2.87 -10.73
N GLU A 163 -14.11 3.66 -11.51
CA GLU A 163 -14.47 5.05 -11.23
C GLU A 163 -15.97 5.16 -11.01
N GLY A 164 -16.41 6.26 -10.39
CA GLY A 164 -17.84 6.49 -10.11
C GLY A 164 -18.30 6.01 -8.73
N TYR A 165 -17.38 5.50 -7.87
CA TYR A 165 -17.79 5.15 -6.50
C TYR A 165 -18.22 6.41 -5.76
N SER A 166 -19.50 6.51 -5.42
CA SER A 166 -20.06 7.54 -4.55
C SER A 166 -19.88 7.11 -3.09
N CYS A 167 -19.35 8.01 -2.26
CA CYS A 167 -19.40 7.81 -0.81
C CYS A 167 -20.82 8.12 -0.33
N GLU A 168 -21.38 7.24 0.47
CA GLU A 168 -22.55 7.56 1.27
C GLU A 168 -22.16 8.75 2.17
N ASN A 169 -22.89 9.86 2.09
CA ASN A 169 -22.67 11.11 2.84
C ASN A 169 -21.42 11.94 2.43
N GLN A 170 -21.51 12.69 1.33
CA GLN A 170 -20.69 13.88 1.14
C GLN A 170 -21.36 15.08 1.79
N ALA A 171 -20.69 15.61 2.84
CA ALA A 171 -20.72 16.98 3.35
C ALA A 171 -22.08 17.70 3.40
N ALA A 172 -22.83 17.46 4.45
CA ALA A 172 -23.49 18.53 5.18
C ALA A 172 -22.50 19.03 6.26
N ASP A 173 -22.66 20.23 6.78
CA ASP A 173 -21.92 20.74 7.94
C ASP A 173 -21.86 19.67 9.02
N LYS A 174 -20.65 19.12 9.24
CA LYS A 174 -20.49 18.00 10.16
C LYS A 174 -20.48 18.56 11.57
N ASP A 175 -21.61 18.43 12.27
CA ASP A 175 -21.61 18.61 13.71
C ASP A 175 -20.89 17.42 14.37
N TYR A 176 -19.72 17.71 14.96
CA TYR A 176 -18.92 16.73 15.69
C TYR A 176 -19.22 16.67 17.19
N SER A 177 -20.22 17.42 17.71
CA SER A 177 -20.53 17.51 19.13
C SER A 177 -20.81 16.14 19.76
N ASN A 178 -21.50 15.26 19.03
CA ASN A 178 -21.86 13.90 19.45
C ASN A 178 -21.03 12.80 18.80
N ALA A 179 -19.94 13.15 18.08
CA ALA A 179 -19.15 12.18 17.34
C ALA A 179 -18.40 11.23 18.29
N LYS A 180 -18.43 9.93 17.98
CA LYS A 180 -17.61 8.92 18.68
C LYS A 180 -16.18 8.99 18.18
N ILE A 181 -15.26 9.46 19.04
CA ILE A 181 -13.84 9.65 18.72
C ILE A 181 -13.02 8.56 19.38
N LEU A 182 -12.18 7.88 18.60
CA LEU A 182 -11.18 6.94 19.08
C LEU A 182 -9.79 7.55 18.97
N GLY A 183 -9.04 7.63 20.07
CA GLY A 183 -7.61 7.97 20.07
C GLY A 183 -6.74 6.72 19.94
N ILE A 184 -5.69 6.79 19.14
CA ILE A 184 -4.76 5.69 18.88
C ILE A 184 -3.33 6.17 19.09
N ASP A 185 -2.64 5.60 20.06
CA ASP A 185 -1.20 5.74 20.25
C ASP A 185 -0.44 4.59 19.59
N TYR A 186 0.71 4.87 18.98
CA TYR A 186 1.55 3.84 18.38
C TYR A 186 2.37 3.12 19.45
N ALA A 187 2.19 1.81 19.56
CA ALA A 187 2.95 0.96 20.45
C ALA A 187 3.92 0.05 19.66
N MET A 188 5.17 -0.02 20.13
CA MET A 188 6.15 -0.93 19.53
C MET A 188 5.83 -2.40 19.79
N GLN A 189 5.26 -2.70 20.95
CA GLN A 189 4.69 -4.00 21.30
C GLN A 189 3.19 -3.94 21.01
N GLY A 190 2.68 -4.83 20.16
CA GLY A 190 1.26 -4.93 19.88
C GLY A 190 0.69 -4.00 18.79
N MET A 191 1.47 -3.11 18.20
CA MET A 191 1.12 -2.19 17.12
C MET A 191 0.48 -0.87 17.59
N ALA A 192 -0.56 -0.87 18.43
CA ALA A 192 -1.27 0.32 18.86
C ALA A 192 -1.95 0.11 20.21
N VAL A 193 -2.10 1.20 20.96
CA VAL A 193 -2.93 1.26 22.17
C VAL A 193 -4.09 2.24 21.88
N PHE A 194 -5.28 1.89 22.34
CA PHE A 194 -6.50 2.65 22.07
C PHE A 194 -6.99 3.37 23.34
N SER A 195 -7.67 4.50 23.14
CA SER A 195 -8.28 5.24 24.24
C SER A 195 -9.43 4.45 24.93
N GLU A 196 -9.97 3.47 24.22
CA GLU A 196 -11.00 2.54 24.71
C GLU A 196 -10.53 1.09 24.57
N GLU A 197 -11.21 0.15 25.23
CA GLU A 197 -10.88 -1.27 25.13
C GLU A 197 -11.33 -1.82 23.78
N ILE A 198 -10.34 -2.19 22.96
CA ILE A 198 -10.56 -2.86 21.67
C ILE A 198 -9.81 -4.18 21.72
N GLU A 199 -10.52 -5.28 21.60
CA GLU A 199 -9.91 -6.61 21.49
C GLU A 199 -9.00 -6.67 20.27
N MET A 200 -7.74 -7.00 20.49
CA MET A 200 -6.77 -7.25 19.43
C MET A 200 -6.16 -8.62 19.59
N GLU A 201 -6.17 -9.39 18.51
CA GLU A 201 -5.30 -10.55 18.44
C GLU A 201 -3.83 -10.13 18.35
N GLU A 202 -2.96 -10.92 18.94
CA GLU A 202 -1.51 -10.69 18.87
C GLU A 202 -1.01 -10.72 17.42
N ALA A 203 -0.53 -9.59 16.90
CA ALA A 203 -0.06 -9.45 15.53
C ALA A 203 1.13 -10.40 15.22
N GLY A 204 2.33 -10.08 15.51
CA GLY A 204 3.53 -10.93 15.45
C GLY A 204 3.66 -11.90 14.26
N PHE A 205 3.08 -11.61 13.11
CA PHE A 205 2.99 -12.54 11.96
C PHE A 205 4.35 -12.94 11.40
N PHE A 206 5.31 -12.02 11.41
CA PHE A 206 6.68 -12.31 11.01
C PHE A 206 7.35 -13.24 12.01
N ARG A 207 7.28 -12.90 13.31
CA ARG A 207 7.90 -13.69 14.39
C ARG A 207 7.37 -15.13 14.42
N LYS A 208 6.05 -15.31 14.29
CA LYS A 208 5.39 -16.64 14.19
C LYS A 208 5.89 -17.49 13.01
N ASN A 209 6.34 -16.86 11.92
CA ASN A 209 6.82 -17.54 10.70
C ASN A 209 8.35 -17.46 10.53
N GLU A 210 9.10 -16.79 11.40
CA GLU A 210 10.53 -16.50 11.26
C GLU A 210 11.39 -17.76 11.15
N LYS A 211 11.18 -18.73 12.02
CA LYS A 211 11.93 -20.01 12.00
C LYS A 211 11.76 -20.74 10.67
N ARG A 212 10.55 -20.77 10.12
CA ARG A 212 10.26 -21.36 8.81
C ARG A 212 10.94 -20.60 7.68
N LEU A 213 10.83 -19.27 7.67
CA LEU A 213 11.45 -18.42 6.67
C LEU A 213 12.97 -18.58 6.67
N ALA A 214 13.61 -18.53 7.84
CA ALA A 214 15.05 -18.72 7.99
C ALA A 214 15.52 -20.10 7.46
N ARG A 215 14.74 -21.16 7.74
CA ARG A 215 15.03 -22.51 7.19
C ARG A 215 15.00 -22.52 5.66
N GLU A 216 13.96 -21.94 5.04
CA GLU A 216 13.85 -21.90 3.60
C GLU A 216 14.91 -20.98 2.94
N GLN A 217 15.32 -19.90 3.62
CA GLN A 217 16.43 -19.04 3.17
C GLN A 217 17.79 -19.76 3.23
N ARG A 218 18.07 -20.50 4.32
CA ARG A 218 19.30 -21.32 4.42
C ARG A 218 19.37 -22.38 3.32
N LYS A 219 18.24 -23.01 2.96
CA LYS A 219 18.20 -23.93 1.82
C LYS A 219 18.47 -23.20 0.50
N LEU A 220 17.96 -21.98 0.33
CA LEU A 220 18.17 -21.17 -0.87
C LEU A 220 19.67 -20.78 -1.02
N SER A 221 20.33 -20.40 0.07
CA SER A 221 21.76 -20.01 0.04
C SER A 221 22.69 -21.15 -0.38
N ARG A 222 22.27 -22.40 -0.12
CA ARG A 222 23.03 -23.62 -0.52
C ARG A 222 22.79 -24.03 -1.98
N CYS A 223 21.81 -23.43 -2.68
CA CYS A 223 21.53 -23.76 -4.07
C CYS A 223 22.46 -23.00 -5.02
N VAL A 224 22.93 -23.64 -6.08
CA VAL A 224 23.68 -23.00 -7.16
C VAL A 224 22.79 -21.95 -7.84
N LYS A 225 23.25 -20.70 -7.87
CA LYS A 225 22.52 -19.58 -8.50
C LYS A 225 22.20 -19.90 -9.96
N GLY A 226 20.95 -19.66 -10.38
CA GLY A 226 20.50 -19.93 -11.75
C GLY A 226 20.02 -21.37 -12.01
N SER A 227 20.32 -22.34 -11.13
CA SER A 227 19.85 -23.71 -11.30
C SER A 227 18.32 -23.85 -11.15
N ARG A 228 17.75 -24.94 -11.69
CA ARG A 228 16.30 -25.27 -11.50
C ARG A 228 15.94 -25.36 -10.01
N ASN A 229 16.83 -25.94 -9.20
CA ASN A 229 16.63 -26.04 -7.75
C ASN A 229 16.63 -24.67 -7.08
N TYR A 230 17.51 -23.77 -7.46
CA TYR A 230 17.53 -22.40 -6.97
C TYR A 230 16.20 -21.68 -7.29
N VAL A 231 15.72 -21.77 -8.52
CA VAL A 231 14.45 -21.13 -8.94
C VAL A 231 13.27 -21.71 -8.15
N ARG A 232 13.23 -23.04 -7.95
CA ARG A 232 12.19 -23.71 -7.16
C ARG A 232 12.23 -23.27 -5.69
N GLN A 233 13.41 -23.21 -5.10
CA GLN A 233 13.59 -22.82 -3.70
C GLN A 233 13.29 -21.32 -3.49
N LYS A 234 13.68 -20.45 -4.42
CA LYS A 234 13.31 -19.03 -4.43
C LYS A 234 11.79 -18.81 -4.39
N LYS A 235 11.02 -19.62 -5.14
CA LYS A 235 9.55 -19.60 -5.07
C LYS A 235 9.02 -20.01 -3.69
N LYS A 236 9.66 -20.97 -2.99
CA LYS A 236 9.26 -21.36 -1.63
C LYS A 236 9.49 -20.24 -0.63
N VAL A 237 10.65 -19.56 -0.67
CA VAL A 237 10.92 -18.37 0.14
C VAL A 237 9.90 -17.27 -0.15
N ALA A 238 9.61 -16.99 -1.42
CA ALA A 238 8.60 -16.01 -1.82
C ALA A 238 7.20 -16.34 -1.28
N ARG A 239 6.81 -17.62 -1.25
CA ARG A 239 5.54 -18.06 -0.64
C ARG A 239 5.49 -17.84 0.87
N CYS A 240 6.61 -17.99 1.58
CA CYS A 240 6.68 -17.68 3.01
C CYS A 240 6.44 -16.17 3.24
N HIS A 241 7.12 -15.30 2.52
CA HIS A 241 6.89 -13.86 2.58
C HIS A 241 5.46 -13.46 2.18
N GLU A 242 4.89 -14.12 1.16
CA GLU A 242 3.51 -13.89 0.73
C GLU A 242 2.51 -14.24 1.84
N LYS A 243 2.72 -15.38 2.54
CA LYS A 243 1.87 -15.80 3.66
C LYS A 243 1.90 -14.76 4.78
N ILE A 244 3.09 -14.34 5.23
CA ILE A 244 3.26 -13.34 6.28
C ILE A 244 2.54 -12.03 5.90
N ARG A 245 2.78 -11.55 4.67
CA ARG A 245 2.14 -10.32 4.16
C ARG A 245 0.62 -10.45 4.10
N SER A 246 0.09 -11.61 3.67
CA SER A 246 -1.35 -11.83 3.53
C SER A 246 -2.03 -11.92 4.90
N GLN A 247 -1.45 -12.62 5.86
CA GLN A 247 -1.97 -12.69 7.24
C GLN A 247 -2.01 -11.32 7.90
N ARG A 248 -0.90 -10.54 7.81
CA ARG A 248 -0.86 -9.17 8.31
C ARG A 248 -1.94 -8.31 7.67
N ARG A 249 -2.06 -8.37 6.35
CA ARG A 249 -3.02 -7.55 5.61
C ARG A 249 -4.47 -7.92 5.97
N ASP A 250 -4.79 -9.20 6.11
CA ASP A 250 -6.12 -9.66 6.50
C ASP A 250 -6.49 -9.12 7.90
N TYR A 251 -5.58 -9.30 8.85
CA TYR A 251 -5.72 -8.78 10.21
C TYR A 251 -5.98 -7.27 10.23
N LEU A 252 -5.11 -6.49 9.57
CA LEU A 252 -5.25 -5.04 9.52
C LEU A 252 -6.54 -4.59 8.81
N HIS A 253 -6.98 -5.32 7.79
CA HIS A 253 -8.26 -5.04 7.14
C HIS A 253 -9.46 -5.30 8.08
N LYS A 254 -9.44 -6.39 8.85
CA LYS A 254 -10.49 -6.71 9.82
C LYS A 254 -10.53 -5.69 10.93
N LEU A 255 -9.39 -5.39 11.54
CA LEU A 255 -9.29 -4.41 12.62
C LEU A 255 -9.73 -3.01 12.16
N SER A 256 -9.17 -2.52 11.04
CA SER A 256 -9.53 -1.20 10.54
C SER A 256 -11.01 -1.11 10.09
N ARG A 257 -11.62 -2.22 9.63
CA ARG A 257 -13.05 -2.24 9.34
C ARG A 257 -13.88 -2.09 10.62
N ARG A 258 -13.60 -2.91 11.62
CA ARG A 258 -14.28 -2.86 12.92
C ARG A 258 -14.24 -1.46 13.53
N ILE A 259 -13.07 -0.82 13.54
CA ILE A 259 -12.90 0.55 14.06
C ILE A 259 -13.74 1.54 13.26
N THR A 260 -13.67 1.53 11.93
CA THR A 260 -14.39 2.48 11.09
C THR A 260 -15.92 2.22 11.06
N ASP A 261 -16.37 1.02 11.47
CA ASP A 261 -17.78 0.72 11.67
C ASP A 261 -18.29 1.36 12.97
N GLN A 262 -17.49 1.38 14.03
CA GLN A 262 -17.89 1.78 15.39
C GLN A 262 -17.68 3.27 15.69
N TYR A 263 -16.66 3.90 15.10
CA TYR A 263 -16.25 5.28 15.40
C TYR A 263 -16.47 6.19 14.20
N ASP A 264 -16.77 7.46 14.46
CA ASP A 264 -16.97 8.49 13.44
C ASP A 264 -15.66 9.21 13.12
N ILE A 265 -14.82 9.37 14.14
CA ILE A 265 -13.52 10.02 14.04
C ILE A 265 -12.47 9.10 14.66
N VAL A 266 -11.34 8.99 13.99
CA VAL A 266 -10.16 8.31 14.53
C VAL A 266 -9.01 9.31 14.59
N ALA A 267 -8.46 9.50 15.78
CA ALA A 267 -7.32 10.37 16.02
C ALA A 267 -6.03 9.56 16.13
N VAL A 268 -4.99 9.97 15.41
CA VAL A 268 -3.66 9.35 15.42
C VAL A 268 -2.57 10.40 15.53
N GLU A 269 -1.43 10.06 16.10
CA GLU A 269 -0.25 10.93 16.07
C GLU A 269 0.39 10.92 14.67
N ASP A 270 0.88 12.08 14.20
CA ASP A 270 1.56 12.20 12.91
C ASP A 270 3.04 11.77 13.01
N ILE A 271 3.24 10.46 13.15
CA ILE A 271 4.57 9.85 13.29
C ILE A 271 5.23 9.65 11.91
N ASP A 272 6.50 10.07 11.78
CA ASP A 272 7.35 9.68 10.66
C ASP A 272 7.92 8.27 10.87
N MET A 273 7.18 7.27 10.39
CA MET A 273 7.56 5.85 10.50
C MET A 273 8.88 5.53 9.81
N LYS A 274 9.28 6.31 8.79
CA LYS A 274 10.54 6.09 8.07
C LYS A 274 11.73 6.56 8.91
N ALA A 275 11.66 7.75 9.47
CA ALA A 275 12.67 8.26 10.39
C ALA A 275 12.83 7.34 11.60
N MET A 276 11.71 6.91 12.21
CA MET A 276 11.68 6.02 13.37
C MET A 276 12.31 4.64 13.06
N SER A 277 12.08 4.09 11.86
CA SER A 277 12.70 2.83 11.41
C SER A 277 14.22 2.93 11.25
N GLN A 278 14.72 4.10 10.85
CA GLN A 278 16.15 4.32 10.58
C GLN A 278 16.93 4.68 11.85
N CYS A 279 16.40 5.60 12.67
CA CYS A 279 17.12 6.16 13.81
C CYS A 279 17.20 5.20 15.02
N LEU A 280 16.20 4.36 15.22
CA LEU A 280 16.07 3.54 16.44
C LEU A 280 16.31 2.04 16.21
N HIS A 281 16.76 1.62 15.02
CA HIS A 281 16.96 0.22 14.63
C HIS A 281 15.75 -0.70 14.84
N PHE A 282 14.54 -0.14 14.99
CA PHE A 282 13.29 -0.86 15.18
C PHE A 282 12.62 -1.34 13.89
N GLY A 283 13.32 -1.30 12.77
CA GLY A 283 12.79 -1.62 11.44
C GLY A 283 12.06 -2.96 11.37
N LYS A 284 12.51 -3.97 12.13
CA LYS A 284 11.87 -5.30 12.17
C LYS A 284 10.48 -5.23 12.82
N SER A 285 10.34 -4.58 13.98
CA SER A 285 9.06 -4.43 14.69
C SER A 285 8.09 -3.51 13.94
N ILE A 286 8.57 -2.38 13.41
CA ILE A 286 7.76 -1.46 12.61
C ILE A 286 7.22 -2.15 11.35
N GLN A 287 8.05 -2.96 10.67
CA GLN A 287 7.62 -3.72 9.50
C GLN A 287 6.66 -4.85 9.89
N ASP A 288 6.84 -5.50 11.04
CA ASP A 288 5.95 -6.58 11.48
C ASP A 288 4.60 -6.03 11.91
N ASN A 289 4.56 -4.95 12.66
CA ASN A 289 3.33 -4.31 13.11
C ASN A 289 2.51 -3.74 11.93
N GLY A 290 3.16 -3.15 10.92
CA GLY A 290 2.49 -2.61 9.74
C GLY A 290 1.62 -1.38 10.03
N TYR A 291 1.96 -0.57 11.05
CA TYR A 291 1.19 0.60 11.47
C TYR A 291 0.92 1.60 10.34
N GLY A 292 1.92 1.90 9.51
CA GLY A 292 1.71 2.78 8.34
C GLY A 292 0.66 2.24 7.35
N MET A 293 0.59 0.91 7.20
CA MET A 293 -0.47 0.27 6.39
C MET A 293 -1.82 0.37 7.09
N PHE A 294 -1.88 0.20 8.40
CA PHE A 294 -3.07 0.34 9.21
C PHE A 294 -3.64 1.76 9.15
N ARG A 295 -2.79 2.79 9.36
CA ARG A 295 -3.18 4.20 9.23
C ARG A 295 -3.79 4.51 7.85
N ASN A 296 -3.14 4.04 6.78
CA ASN A 296 -3.69 4.21 5.44
C ASN A 296 -5.03 3.48 5.23
N MET A 297 -5.21 2.31 5.88
CA MET A 297 -6.49 1.59 5.82
C MET A 297 -7.60 2.30 6.60
N LEU A 298 -7.30 2.92 7.70
CA LEU A 298 -8.24 3.78 8.44
C LEU A 298 -8.63 4.99 7.59
N ASP A 299 -7.64 5.71 7.05
CA ASP A 299 -7.83 6.93 6.26
C ASP A 299 -8.83 6.72 5.11
N TYR A 300 -8.56 5.80 4.18
CA TYR A 300 -9.46 5.61 3.05
C TYR A 300 -10.81 4.98 3.43
N LYS A 301 -10.87 4.16 4.50
CA LYS A 301 -12.14 3.55 4.91
C LYS A 301 -13.05 4.54 5.62
N LEU A 302 -12.49 5.42 6.43
CA LEU A 302 -13.23 6.54 7.03
C LEU A 302 -13.74 7.47 5.93
N ALA A 303 -12.87 7.86 4.98
CA ALA A 303 -13.26 8.67 3.84
C ALA A 303 -14.39 8.03 3.02
N TRP A 304 -14.39 6.70 2.81
CA TRP A 304 -15.49 6.01 2.14
C TRP A 304 -16.82 6.09 2.86
N LYS A 305 -16.81 6.25 4.19
CA LYS A 305 -18.00 6.36 5.03
C LYS A 305 -18.37 7.81 5.38
N GLY A 306 -17.71 8.79 4.75
CA GLY A 306 -17.90 10.19 5.11
C GLY A 306 -17.38 10.58 6.49
N LYS A 307 -16.55 9.72 7.11
CA LYS A 307 -15.93 9.87 8.42
C LYS A 307 -14.51 10.40 8.29
N GLU A 308 -13.84 10.73 9.42
CA GLU A 308 -12.59 11.48 9.38
C GLU A 308 -11.45 10.84 10.17
N LEU A 309 -10.21 10.96 9.64
CA LEU A 309 -8.97 10.66 10.33
C LEU A 309 -8.27 11.96 10.71
N VAL A 310 -8.22 12.28 12.00
CA VAL A 310 -7.53 13.46 12.55
C VAL A 310 -6.08 13.08 12.87
N LYS A 311 -5.13 13.90 12.44
CA LYS A 311 -3.72 13.75 12.77
C LYS A 311 -3.33 14.81 13.80
N VAL A 312 -2.99 14.35 15.00
CA VAL A 312 -2.46 15.20 16.06
C VAL A 312 -0.97 15.45 15.80
N ASP A 313 -0.53 16.68 16.06
CA ASP A 313 0.86 17.07 15.85
C ASP A 313 1.85 16.18 16.61
N ARG A 314 2.96 15.83 15.96
CA ARG A 314 4.00 14.94 16.52
C ARG A 314 4.70 15.51 17.77
N PHE A 315 4.64 16.82 17.99
CA PHE A 315 5.21 17.47 19.15
C PHE A 315 4.21 17.63 20.30
N PHE A 316 2.95 17.25 20.08
CA PHE A 316 1.97 17.23 21.16
C PHE A 316 2.41 16.26 22.27
N PRO A 317 2.50 16.72 23.53
CA PRO A 317 3.05 15.93 24.64
C PRO A 317 2.06 14.85 25.12
N SER A 318 1.57 14.01 24.22
CA SER A 318 0.53 13.01 24.49
C SER A 318 0.85 12.12 25.70
N SER A 319 2.07 11.61 25.80
CA SER A 319 2.51 10.73 26.90
C SER A 319 2.85 11.48 28.20
N LYS A 320 3.17 12.79 28.14
CA LYS A 320 3.54 13.62 29.31
C LYS A 320 2.35 14.32 29.94
N LYS A 321 1.28 14.56 29.19
CA LYS A 321 0.06 15.24 29.67
C LYS A 321 -0.80 14.28 30.46
N CYS A 322 -1.37 14.74 31.58
CA CYS A 322 -2.33 13.97 32.34
C CYS A 322 -3.69 13.99 31.66
N SER A 323 -4.26 12.85 31.36
CA SER A 323 -5.57 12.73 30.73
C SER A 323 -6.73 13.20 31.62
N LYS A 324 -6.53 13.27 32.96
CA LYS A 324 -7.54 13.69 33.94
C LYS A 324 -7.51 15.20 34.23
N CYS A 325 -6.33 15.76 34.50
CA CYS A 325 -6.21 17.17 34.95
C CYS A 325 -5.46 18.08 33.95
N GLY A 326 -4.92 17.57 32.85
CA GLY A 326 -4.21 18.35 31.85
C GLY A 326 -2.77 18.76 32.22
N LYS A 327 -2.30 18.55 33.46
CA LYS A 327 -0.94 18.89 33.90
C LYS A 327 0.11 18.15 33.07
N ILE A 328 1.12 18.88 32.58
CA ILE A 328 2.22 18.30 31.79
C ILE A 328 3.43 18.06 32.69
N LYS A 329 3.95 16.84 32.69
CA LYS A 329 5.20 16.48 33.36
C LYS A 329 6.40 17.02 32.60
N LYS A 330 7.37 17.60 33.33
CA LYS A 330 8.63 18.05 32.73
C LYS A 330 9.43 16.86 32.19
N GLU A 331 9.53 15.80 32.99
CA GLU A 331 10.28 14.57 32.64
C GLU A 331 9.41 13.34 32.77
N LEU A 332 9.61 12.38 31.87
CA LEU A 332 9.02 11.06 31.89
C LEU A 332 10.01 10.10 31.22
N LYS A 333 10.56 9.14 31.98
CA LYS A 333 11.54 8.19 31.47
C LYS A 333 10.85 7.17 30.54
N LEU A 334 11.55 6.73 29.52
CA LEU A 334 11.04 5.71 28.57
C LEU A 334 10.74 4.36 29.23
N SER A 335 11.41 4.06 30.35
CA SER A 335 11.18 2.85 31.15
C SER A 335 9.90 2.92 32.01
N GLU A 336 9.36 4.11 32.27
CA GLU A 336 8.14 4.26 33.03
C GLU A 336 6.92 3.84 32.19
N ARG A 337 6.31 2.72 32.55
CA ARG A 337 5.12 2.18 31.87
C ARG A 337 3.82 2.64 32.50
N VAL A 338 3.84 3.01 33.75
CA VAL A 338 2.70 3.54 34.49
C VAL A 338 2.82 5.06 34.59
N TYR A 339 1.80 5.75 34.14
CA TYR A 339 1.69 7.20 34.28
C TYR A 339 1.04 7.51 35.62
N ARG A 340 1.72 8.32 36.45
CA ARG A 340 1.23 8.77 37.79
C ARG A 340 1.21 10.28 37.83
N CYS A 341 0.12 10.87 38.30
CA CYS A 341 -0.03 12.32 38.42
C CYS A 341 -0.34 12.73 39.87
N SER A 342 0.04 13.96 40.23
CA SER A 342 -0.30 14.53 41.57
C SER A 342 -1.81 14.69 41.81
N CYS A 343 -2.66 14.61 40.78
CA CYS A 343 -4.12 14.61 40.88
C CYS A 343 -4.71 13.23 41.22
N GLY A 344 -3.86 12.22 41.48
CA GLY A 344 -4.28 10.84 41.78
C GLY A 344 -4.53 9.98 40.53
N ASN A 345 -4.29 10.49 39.31
CA ASN A 345 -4.42 9.67 38.11
C ASN A 345 -3.26 8.69 38.00
N GLU A 346 -3.56 7.38 37.98
CA GLU A 346 -2.63 6.30 37.75
C GLU A 346 -3.18 5.35 36.69
N MET A 347 -2.45 5.17 35.59
CA MET A 347 -2.84 4.28 34.50
C MET A 347 -1.65 3.91 33.61
N ASP A 348 -1.86 2.97 32.69
CA ASP A 348 -0.86 2.68 31.65
C ASP A 348 -0.52 3.95 30.86
N ARG A 349 0.78 4.18 30.63
CA ARG A 349 1.26 5.40 29.96
C ARG A 349 0.77 5.54 28.52
N ASP A 350 0.76 4.44 27.79
CA ASP A 350 0.40 4.44 26.38
C ASP A 350 -1.14 4.61 26.23
N ARG A 351 -1.91 4.08 27.22
CA ARG A 351 -3.37 4.36 27.31
C ARG A 351 -3.65 5.83 27.67
N ASN A 352 -2.87 6.41 28.60
CA ASN A 352 -2.97 7.85 28.90
C ASN A 352 -2.69 8.69 27.64
N ALA A 353 -1.69 8.33 26.83
CA ALA A 353 -1.37 8.99 25.59
C ALA A 353 -2.51 8.88 24.56
N ALA A 354 -3.09 7.70 24.38
CA ALA A 354 -4.22 7.49 23.49
C ALA A 354 -5.45 8.33 23.87
N ILE A 355 -5.74 8.48 25.17
CA ILE A 355 -6.82 9.35 25.66
C ILE A 355 -6.49 10.82 25.34
N ASN A 356 -5.25 11.26 25.56
CA ASN A 356 -4.83 12.64 25.26
C ASN A 356 -4.91 12.95 23.75
N ILE A 357 -4.55 11.99 22.89
CA ILE A 357 -4.69 12.11 21.45
C ILE A 357 -6.18 12.28 21.06
N ARG A 358 -7.08 11.53 21.69
CA ARG A 358 -8.53 11.67 21.49
C ARG A 358 -9.02 13.06 21.88
N GLU A 359 -8.65 13.54 23.05
CA GLU A 359 -9.13 14.85 23.56
C GLU A 359 -8.53 16.03 22.77
N GLU A 360 -7.29 15.90 22.31
CA GLU A 360 -6.69 16.91 21.42
C GLU A 360 -7.42 16.96 20.06
N ALA A 361 -7.75 15.82 19.49
CA ALA A 361 -8.56 15.77 18.26
C ALA A 361 -9.92 16.42 18.46
N ARG A 362 -10.59 16.18 19.62
CA ARG A 362 -11.85 16.84 19.97
C ARG A 362 -11.71 18.35 20.01
N ARG A 363 -10.62 18.84 20.62
CA ARG A 363 -10.31 20.29 20.67
C ARG A 363 -10.09 20.86 19.28
N MET A 364 -9.35 20.16 18.41
CA MET A 364 -9.06 20.59 17.04
C MET A 364 -10.31 20.66 16.15
N LEU A 365 -11.33 19.86 16.44
CA LEU A 365 -12.58 19.83 15.68
C LEU A 365 -13.62 20.84 16.21
N ALA A 366 -13.44 21.34 17.43
CA ALA A 366 -14.28 22.37 18.03
C ALA A 366 -13.78 23.80 17.77
N SER A 367 -12.53 23.95 17.27
CA SER A 367 -11.92 25.22 16.88
C SER A 367 -12.13 25.52 15.40
#